data_b9fc6cfa6e01b1535c3ac335a319b011
#
_entry.id   b9fc6cfa6e01b1535c3ac335a319b011
#
_cell.length_a   1.000
_cell.length_b   1.000
_cell.length_c   1.000
_cell.angle_alpha   90.00
_cell.angle_beta   90.00
_cell.angle_gamma   90.00
#
_symmetry.space_group_name_H-M   'P 1'
#
loop_
_entity.id
_entity.type
_entity.pdbx_description
1 polymer ?
#
loop_
_entity_poly.entity_id
_entity_poly.type
_entity_poly.pdbx_seq_one_letter_code
_entity_poly.pdbx_strand_id
1 'polypeptide(L)'
;MSEVGPATMRYGTDWERLFNPRGIAIVGASRDLRRIGGQPVDYLSRYGYPGRVYPVNPRYDEIAGLRCYRSVSAIDGPCDVALVAVNARSTPEVIRECGLLGIRFAVIFRSGF
;
A
#
# COMPACT_ATOMS: atom_id res chain seq x y z
N MET A 1 30.24 2.22 6.43
CA MET A 1 29.66 1.92 5.53
C MET A 1 30.11 1.13 4.49
N SER A 2 31.27 1.16 4.18
CA SER A 2 31.71 0.40 3.06
C SER A 2 31.69 -1.08 3.33
N GLU A 3 31.79 -1.47 4.53
CA GLU A 3 31.85 -2.88 4.79
C GLU A 3 30.57 -3.56 4.47
N VAL A 4 29.49 -2.82 4.35
CA VAL A 4 28.27 -3.43 3.94
C VAL A 4 27.98 -3.10 2.50
N GLY A 5 29.02 -2.70 1.77
CA GLY A 5 28.84 -2.20 0.45
C GLY A 5 28.05 -3.09 -0.48
N PRO A 6 28.43 -4.35 -0.75
CA PRO A 6 27.69 -5.15 -1.71
C PRO A 6 26.25 -5.40 -1.28
N ALA A 7 26.04 -5.73 -0.02
CA ALA A 7 24.70 -5.98 0.46
C ALA A 7 23.90 -4.70 0.47
N THR A 8 24.53 -3.60 0.89
CA THR A 8 23.83 -2.33 0.94
C THR A 8 23.42 -1.90 -0.45
N MET A 9 24.27 -2.08 -1.43
CA MET A 9 23.92 -1.69 -2.77
C MET A 9 22.79 -2.54 -3.33
N ARG A 10 22.76 -3.82 -3.01
CA ARG A 10 21.71 -4.68 -3.46
C ARG A 10 20.37 -4.27 -2.86
N TYR A 11 20.36 -3.94 -1.57
CA TYR A 11 19.14 -3.54 -0.91
C TYR A 11 18.82 -2.08 -1.14
N GLY A 12 19.78 -1.29 -1.59
CA GLY A 12 19.56 0.13 -1.82
C GLY A 12 18.42 0.40 -2.78
N THR A 13 18.31 -0.41 -3.83
CA THR A 13 17.23 -0.23 -4.80
C THR A 13 15.88 -0.46 -4.14
N ASP A 14 15.78 -1.49 -3.31
CA ASP A 14 14.53 -1.78 -2.65
C ASP A 14 14.19 -0.70 -1.63
N TRP A 15 15.18 -0.23 -0.88
CA TRP A 15 14.94 0.84 0.08
C TRP A 15 14.49 2.10 -0.60
N GLU A 16 15.01 2.38 -1.78
CA GLU A 16 14.58 3.54 -2.53
C GLU A 16 13.10 3.43 -2.87
N ARG A 17 12.62 2.24 -3.24
CA ARG A 17 11.21 2.05 -3.53
C ARG A 17 10.35 2.21 -2.29
N LEU A 18 10.88 1.95 -1.09
CA LEU A 18 10.15 2.15 0.14
C LEU A 18 10.05 3.64 0.49
N PHE A 19 11.16 4.37 0.37
CA PHE A 19 11.18 5.77 0.74
C PHE A 19 10.66 6.69 -0.34
N ASN A 20 10.60 6.23 -1.58
CA ASN A 20 10.12 7.03 -2.69
C ASN A 20 9.28 6.15 -3.61
N PRO A 21 8.16 5.63 -3.12
CA PRO A 21 7.37 4.70 -3.91
C PRO A 21 6.65 5.39 -5.06
N ARG A 22 6.51 4.68 -6.16
CA ARG A 22 5.79 5.17 -7.32
C ARG A 22 4.28 5.09 -7.10
N GLY A 23 3.85 4.20 -6.26
CA GLY A 23 2.45 4.04 -5.92
C GLY A 23 2.29 3.32 -4.60
N ILE A 24 1.22 3.62 -3.90
CA ILE A 24 0.89 3.04 -2.61
C ILE A 24 -0.53 2.50 -2.66
N ALA A 25 -0.69 1.21 -2.40
CA ALA A 25 -2.00 0.59 -2.30
C ALA A 25 -2.45 0.64 -0.85
N ILE A 26 -3.72 0.94 -0.63
CA ILE A 26 -4.30 0.93 0.71
C ILE A 26 -5.39 -0.13 0.70
N VAL A 27 -5.04 -1.31 1.19
CA VAL A 27 -5.92 -2.47 1.15
C VAL A 27 -6.79 -2.47 2.40
N GLY A 28 -8.09 -2.51 2.20
CA GLY A 28 -9.04 -2.28 3.28
C GLY A 28 -9.34 -0.81 3.44
N ALA A 29 -9.18 -0.03 2.38
CA ALA A 29 -9.44 1.40 2.41
C ALA A 29 -10.90 1.66 2.78
N SER A 30 -11.15 2.75 3.48
CA SER A 30 -12.47 3.08 3.99
C SER A 30 -12.86 4.49 3.60
N ARG A 31 -14.15 4.69 3.35
CA ARG A 31 -14.68 6.03 3.15
C ARG A 31 -14.74 6.83 4.44
N ASP A 32 -14.75 6.14 5.58
CA ASP A 32 -14.71 6.81 6.86
C ASP A 32 -13.25 7.13 7.15
N LEU A 33 -12.88 8.38 6.97
CA LEU A 33 -11.48 8.81 7.08
C LEU A 33 -10.94 8.77 8.51
N ARG A 34 -11.80 8.50 9.48
CA ARG A 34 -11.35 8.34 10.87
C ARG A 34 -10.92 6.91 11.15
N ARG A 35 -11.27 5.97 10.28
CA ARG A 35 -10.92 4.58 10.48
C ARG A 35 -9.50 4.31 10.00
N ILE A 36 -8.96 3.19 10.46
CA ILE A 36 -7.60 2.83 10.11
C ILE A 36 -7.38 2.73 8.60
N GLY A 37 -8.37 2.23 7.86
CA GLY A 37 -8.24 2.13 6.41
C GLY A 37 -8.49 3.43 5.68
N GLY A 38 -9.08 4.43 6.35
CA GLY A 38 -9.33 5.73 5.74
C GLY A 38 -8.26 6.75 6.02
N GLN A 39 -7.57 6.63 7.14
CA GLN A 39 -6.55 7.59 7.53
C GLN A 39 -5.42 7.72 6.52
N PRO A 40 -4.85 6.63 6.00
CA PRO A 40 -3.79 6.77 5.01
C PRO A 40 -4.25 7.45 3.73
N VAL A 41 -5.49 7.17 3.29
CA VAL A 41 -6.03 7.81 2.09
C VAL A 41 -6.10 9.32 2.30
N ASP A 42 -6.65 9.73 3.45
CA ASP A 42 -6.78 11.13 3.77
C ASP A 42 -5.41 11.80 3.88
N TYR A 43 -4.49 11.15 4.58
CA TYR A 43 -3.18 11.71 4.81
C TYR A 43 -2.41 11.93 3.50
N LEU A 44 -2.37 10.93 2.65
CA LEU A 44 -1.63 11.02 1.39
C LEU A 44 -2.24 12.06 0.47
N SER A 45 -3.58 12.15 0.44
CA SER A 45 -4.24 13.14 -0.38
C SER A 45 -3.98 14.54 0.13
N ARG A 46 -4.04 14.71 1.45
CA ARG A 46 -3.93 16.03 2.05
C ARG A 46 -2.53 16.60 1.94
N TYR A 47 -1.51 15.75 2.04
CA TYR A 47 -0.14 16.22 2.05
C TYR A 47 0.56 16.11 0.70
N GLY A 48 -0.20 15.84 -0.35
CA GLY A 48 0.34 15.98 -1.69
C GLY A 48 1.34 14.92 -2.09
N TYR A 49 1.13 13.68 -1.67
CA TYR A 49 2.00 12.60 -2.13
C TYR A 49 2.02 12.58 -3.66
N PRO A 50 3.19 12.66 -4.31
CA PRO A 50 3.25 12.79 -5.76
C PRO A 50 3.00 11.50 -6.53
N GLY A 51 3.03 10.36 -5.88
CA GLY A 51 2.80 9.09 -6.56
C GLY A 51 1.32 8.75 -6.65
N ARG A 52 1.02 7.54 -7.08
CA ARG A 52 -0.35 7.09 -7.24
C ARG A 52 -0.83 6.42 -5.96
N VAL A 53 -2.07 6.67 -5.61
CA VAL A 53 -2.71 6.06 -4.45
C VAL A 53 -3.82 5.16 -4.96
N TYR A 54 -3.78 3.90 -4.55
CA TYR A 54 -4.74 2.88 -4.99
C TYR A 54 -5.54 2.38 -3.79
N PRO A 55 -6.69 2.99 -3.49
CA PRO A 55 -7.57 2.41 -2.48
C PRO A 55 -8.10 1.06 -2.98
N VAL A 56 -8.14 0.07 -2.11
CA VAL A 56 -8.61 -1.27 -2.48
C VAL A 56 -9.67 -1.70 -1.49
N ASN A 57 -10.89 -1.90 -1.98
CA ASN A 57 -12.00 -2.40 -1.20
C ASN A 57 -13.10 -2.84 -2.16
N PRO A 58 -13.58 -4.10 -2.06
CA PRO A 58 -14.59 -4.59 -3.00
C PRO A 58 -15.95 -3.90 -2.87
N ARG A 59 -16.15 -3.11 -1.82
CA ARG A 59 -17.45 -2.47 -1.59
C ARG A 59 -17.60 -1.14 -2.30
N TYR A 60 -16.53 -0.52 -2.75
CA TYR A 60 -16.60 0.83 -3.27
C TYR A 60 -15.98 0.95 -4.64
N ASP A 61 -16.49 1.87 -5.44
CA ASP A 61 -15.88 2.21 -6.72
C ASP A 61 -14.98 3.43 -6.60
N GLU A 62 -15.20 4.24 -5.55
CA GLU A 62 -14.46 5.47 -5.36
C GLU A 62 -14.34 5.78 -3.88
N ILE A 63 -13.20 6.28 -3.45
CA ILE A 63 -12.96 6.74 -2.09
C ILE A 63 -12.18 8.03 -2.18
N ALA A 64 -12.72 9.10 -1.58
CA ALA A 64 -12.06 10.41 -1.51
C ALA A 64 -11.63 10.93 -2.89
N GLY A 65 -12.45 10.70 -3.90
CA GLY A 65 -12.16 11.17 -5.25
C GLY A 65 -11.20 10.28 -6.03
N LEU A 66 -10.73 9.20 -5.43
CA LEU A 66 -9.82 8.28 -6.09
C LEU A 66 -10.56 7.02 -6.50
N ARG A 67 -10.18 6.46 -7.65
CA ARG A 67 -10.74 5.19 -8.07
C ARG A 67 -10.40 4.12 -7.05
N CYS A 68 -11.39 3.35 -6.64
CA CYS A 68 -11.20 2.26 -5.70
C CYS A 68 -11.19 0.94 -6.47
N TYR A 69 -10.19 0.11 -6.20
CA TYR A 69 -10.02 -1.16 -6.88
C TYR A 69 -10.64 -2.28 -6.05
N ARG A 70 -11.20 -3.27 -6.71
CA ARG A 70 -11.87 -4.35 -5.99
C ARG A 70 -10.91 -5.29 -5.31
N SER A 71 -9.71 -5.41 -5.85
CA SER A 71 -8.69 -6.27 -5.29
C SER A 71 -7.32 -5.73 -5.66
N VAL A 72 -6.29 -6.22 -4.99
CA VAL A 72 -4.92 -5.83 -5.29
C VAL A 72 -4.59 -6.20 -6.73
N SER A 73 -5.06 -7.36 -7.19
CA SER A 73 -4.72 -7.80 -8.54
C SER A 73 -5.34 -6.94 -9.64
N ALA A 74 -6.30 -6.09 -9.31
CA ALA A 74 -6.92 -5.19 -10.28
C ALA A 74 -6.12 -3.91 -10.48
N ILE A 75 -5.11 -3.66 -9.67
CA ILE A 75 -4.28 -2.46 -9.79
C ILE A 75 -3.51 -2.52 -11.10
N ASP A 76 -3.61 -1.46 -11.89
CA ASP A 76 -3.07 -1.44 -13.23
C ASP A 76 -1.93 -0.44 -13.43
N GLY A 77 -1.30 -0.01 -12.38
CA GLY A 77 -0.16 0.90 -12.46
C GLY A 77 0.95 0.51 -11.50
N PRO A 78 2.03 1.28 -11.49
CA PRO A 78 3.17 0.95 -10.62
C PRO A 78 2.80 1.08 -9.16
N CYS A 79 3.14 0.09 -8.37
CA CYS A 79 2.84 0.06 -6.95
C CYS A 79 3.97 -0.64 -6.22
N ASP A 80 4.58 0.05 -5.28
CA ASP A 80 5.74 -0.46 -4.56
C ASP A 80 5.44 -0.80 -3.10
N VAL A 81 4.42 -0.19 -2.53
CA VAL A 81 4.10 -0.35 -1.12
C VAL A 81 2.62 -0.62 -0.95
N ALA A 82 2.27 -1.55 -0.08
CA ALA A 82 0.90 -1.81 0.29
C ALA A 82 0.73 -1.58 1.78
N LEU A 83 -0.25 -0.75 2.14
CA LEU A 83 -0.66 -0.57 3.52
C LEU A 83 -1.89 -1.43 3.71
N VAL A 84 -1.78 -2.46 4.55
CA VAL A 84 -2.80 -3.50 4.65
C VAL A 84 -3.58 -3.31 5.94
N ALA A 85 -4.87 -2.98 5.82
CA ALA A 85 -5.75 -2.72 6.94
C ALA A 85 -6.98 -3.62 6.90
N VAL A 86 -6.76 -4.90 6.64
CA VAL A 86 -7.84 -5.88 6.64
C VAL A 86 -7.70 -6.77 7.87
N ASN A 87 -8.73 -7.58 8.13
CA ASN A 87 -8.67 -8.45 9.29
C ASN A 87 -7.62 -9.55 9.09
N ALA A 88 -7.26 -10.20 10.20
CA ALA A 88 -6.18 -11.18 10.17
C ALA A 88 -6.48 -12.35 9.23
N ARG A 89 -7.75 -12.71 9.10
CA ARG A 89 -8.13 -13.84 8.25
C ARG A 89 -7.84 -13.55 6.78
N SER A 90 -8.03 -12.31 6.36
CA SER A 90 -7.84 -11.94 4.95
C SER A 90 -6.40 -11.58 4.63
N THR A 91 -5.57 -11.32 5.62
CA THR A 91 -4.21 -10.84 5.41
C THR A 91 -3.35 -11.78 4.56
N PRO A 92 -3.33 -13.12 4.79
CA PRO A 92 -2.46 -13.98 3.98
C PRO A 92 -2.77 -13.91 2.50
N GLU A 93 -4.04 -13.87 2.13
CA GLU A 93 -4.42 -13.79 0.73
C GLU A 93 -4.00 -12.46 0.12
N VAL A 94 -4.16 -11.37 0.86
CA VAL A 94 -3.75 -10.06 0.39
C VAL A 94 -2.25 -10.02 0.17
N ILE A 95 -1.47 -10.58 1.09
CA ILE A 95 -0.01 -10.60 0.95
C ILE A 95 0.38 -11.42 -0.28
N ARG A 96 -0.32 -12.53 -0.53
CA ARG A 96 -0.04 -13.34 -1.70
C ARG A 96 -0.30 -12.55 -2.98
N GLU A 97 -1.41 -11.81 -3.04
CA GLU A 97 -1.71 -10.98 -4.20
C GLU A 97 -0.67 -9.89 -4.40
N CYS A 98 -0.22 -9.28 -3.30
CA CYS A 98 0.83 -8.26 -3.38
C CYS A 98 2.10 -8.84 -3.99
N GLY A 99 2.47 -10.04 -3.57
CA GLY A 99 3.66 -10.69 -4.10
C GLY A 99 3.54 -10.97 -5.59
N LEU A 100 2.37 -11.43 -6.02
CA LEU A 100 2.15 -11.73 -7.43
C LEU A 100 2.19 -10.47 -8.29
N LEU A 101 1.77 -9.34 -7.74
CA LEU A 101 1.78 -8.08 -8.47
C LEU A 101 3.16 -7.41 -8.44
N GLY A 102 4.07 -7.90 -7.63
CA GLY A 102 5.41 -7.33 -7.55
C GLY A 102 5.53 -6.18 -6.57
N ILE A 103 4.58 -6.05 -5.66
CA ILE A 103 4.68 -5.03 -4.60
C ILE A 103 5.76 -5.48 -3.63
N ARG A 104 6.73 -4.59 -3.37
CA ARG A 104 7.92 -4.96 -2.64
C ARG A 104 7.79 -4.88 -1.14
N PHE A 105 6.93 -4.01 -0.64
CA PHE A 105 6.81 -3.78 0.80
C PHE A 105 5.35 -3.78 1.19
N ALA A 106 5.05 -4.41 2.31
CA ALA A 106 3.71 -4.42 2.87
C ALA A 106 3.79 -4.06 4.35
N VAL A 107 3.00 -3.08 4.76
CA VAL A 107 2.90 -2.68 6.15
C VAL A 107 1.52 -3.07 6.62
N ILE A 108 1.45 -3.88 7.67
CA ILE A 108 0.19 -4.43 8.14
C ILE A 108 -0.26 -3.67 9.37
N PHE A 109 -1.45 -3.09 9.27
CA PHE A 109 -2.06 -2.42 10.40
C PHE A 109 -3.09 -3.34 11.00
N ARG A 110 -3.11 -3.42 12.33
CA ARG A 110 -4.12 -4.21 13.01
C ARG A 110 -4.85 -3.31 13.98
N SER A 111 -6.15 -3.41 13.95
CA SER A 111 -6.96 -2.70 14.94
C SER A 111 -7.24 -3.64 16.09
N GLY A 112 -7.58 -3.08 17.22
CA GLY A 112 -7.98 -3.89 18.35
C GLY A 112 -6.86 -4.34 19.28
N PHE A 113 -5.70 -3.74 19.14
CA PHE A 113 -4.64 -4.03 20.09
C PHE A 113 -4.86 -3.27 21.35
#